data_6b5556120de4cba18f9078370bc697ee
#
_entry.id   6b5556120de4cba18f9078370bc697ee
#
_cell.length_a   1.000
_cell.length_b   1.000
_cell.length_c   1.000
_cell.angle_alpha   90.00
_cell.angle_beta   90.00
_cell.angle_gamma   90.00
#
_symmetry.space_group_name_H-M   'P 1'
#
loop_
_entity.id
_entity.type
_entity.pdbx_description
1 polymer ?
#
loop_
_entity_poly.entity_id
_entity_poly.type
_entity_poly.pdbx_seq_one_letter_code
_entity_poly.pdbx_strand_id
1 'polypeptide(L)'
;MIDKEALLNNKDFYKSFKNGEDLTSFFKAMHKRAVEHMLEAELDAHLDNQKHEKTKEGNYRNGHGIKKIKSSFGESEIKVPRDRDGSFEPALVPKKQNIIDGLENIIISFYAKGMSVSDIEEQIREMYDFDISTSTISRITNAVSSEAIAWQNRPLEDLYLIVWMDGIVFKVRENSKVINKTVYLAVGLNRDGKKEVLGMWLGKNESSSFWMNVLTDLKARGVEDILITATDNLNGFTNTIRSVFPESQTQICVVHQIRNACKYVVWKDRKEFSADMKHIYTAPNKQAAEQALNDFAAKWESKYLYAVQSWRNNWDDLTVFLEFPLEIRKIIYTTNLIENLNGKIRKYTKNKMSFPTDDAVMKSVYLALNEATKKWTMPIHNWGLVLSQFMIIFEKRLRL
;
A
#
# COMPACT_ATOMS: atom_id res chain seq x y z
N MET A 1 -43.60 -18.60 4.53
CA MET A 1 -42.48 -17.68 4.27
C MET A 1 -42.92 -16.32 4.75
N ILE A 2 -42.21 -15.67 5.69
CA ILE A 2 -42.56 -14.30 6.17
C ILE A 2 -42.29 -13.37 4.99
N ASP A 3 -43.33 -12.65 4.57
CA ASP A 3 -43.20 -11.63 3.55
C ASP A 3 -42.43 -10.42 4.14
N LYS A 4 -41.18 -10.30 3.78
CA LYS A 4 -40.30 -9.21 4.25
C LYS A 4 -40.79 -7.83 3.78
N GLU A 5 -41.41 -7.77 2.58
CA GLU A 5 -41.94 -6.51 2.06
C GLU A 5 -43.18 -6.07 2.82
N ALA A 6 -44.04 -7.02 3.20
CA ALA A 6 -45.23 -6.72 4.03
C ALA A 6 -44.82 -6.12 5.39
N LEU A 7 -43.74 -6.62 6.02
CA LEU A 7 -43.22 -6.03 7.26
C LEU A 7 -42.66 -4.61 7.03
N LEU A 8 -41.90 -4.41 5.95
CA LEU A 8 -41.32 -3.12 5.61
C LEU A 8 -42.36 -2.07 5.22
N ASN A 9 -43.54 -2.48 4.77
CA ASN A 9 -44.63 -1.58 4.39
C ASN A 9 -45.64 -1.39 5.50
N ASN A 10 -45.44 -1.99 6.68
CA ASN A 10 -46.37 -1.89 7.82
C ASN A 10 -46.19 -0.59 8.60
N LYS A 11 -47.09 0.39 8.35
CA LYS A 11 -47.06 1.69 9.03
C LYS A 11 -47.23 1.59 10.56
N ASP A 12 -47.98 0.62 11.05
CA ASP A 12 -48.23 0.47 12.49
C ASP A 12 -47.01 -0.13 13.21
N PHE A 13 -46.21 -0.93 12.50
CA PHE A 13 -44.91 -1.38 12.97
C PHE A 13 -44.01 -0.18 13.25
N TYR A 14 -43.93 0.77 12.31
CA TYR A 14 -43.06 1.98 12.49
C TYR A 14 -43.58 2.94 13.56
N LYS A 15 -44.90 3.04 13.80
CA LYS A 15 -45.46 3.83 14.86
C LYS A 15 -45.14 3.29 16.25
N SER A 16 -44.70 2.05 16.38
CA SER A 16 -44.28 1.46 17.65
C SER A 16 -43.00 2.06 18.21
N PHE A 17 -42.16 2.67 17.36
CA PHE A 17 -40.91 3.32 17.76
C PHE A 17 -41.18 4.77 18.19
N LYS A 18 -40.79 5.12 19.40
CA LYS A 18 -40.97 6.48 19.96
C LYS A 18 -39.84 7.43 19.61
N ASN A 19 -38.62 6.88 19.43
CA ASN A 19 -37.40 7.63 19.14
C ASN A 19 -36.36 6.76 18.42
N GLY A 20 -35.20 7.33 18.09
CA GLY A 20 -34.10 6.61 17.44
C GLY A 20 -33.46 5.53 18.31
N GLU A 21 -33.50 5.68 19.64
CA GLU A 21 -32.95 4.68 20.57
C GLU A 21 -33.82 3.40 20.60
N ASP A 22 -35.15 3.54 20.57
CA ASP A 22 -36.07 2.40 20.44
C ASP A 22 -35.81 1.61 19.17
N LEU A 23 -35.60 2.31 18.05
CA LEU A 23 -35.30 1.71 16.76
C LEU A 23 -33.94 0.99 16.81
N THR A 24 -32.91 1.61 17.37
CA THR A 24 -31.57 0.99 17.53
C THR A 24 -31.64 -0.25 18.42
N SER A 25 -32.35 -0.17 19.52
CA SER A 25 -32.56 -1.30 20.46
C SER A 25 -33.29 -2.45 19.78
N PHE A 26 -34.28 -2.15 18.93
CA PHE A 26 -34.99 -3.16 18.15
C PHE A 26 -34.06 -3.86 17.18
N PHE A 27 -33.24 -3.12 16.41
CA PHE A 27 -32.27 -3.72 15.48
C PHE A 27 -31.22 -4.58 16.19
N LYS A 28 -30.76 -4.14 17.37
CA LYS A 28 -29.85 -4.93 18.20
C LYS A 28 -30.50 -6.24 18.67
N ALA A 29 -31.77 -6.20 19.12
CA ALA A 29 -32.48 -7.38 19.52
C ALA A 29 -32.79 -8.33 18.34
N MET A 30 -33.16 -7.76 17.19
CA MET A 30 -33.38 -8.54 15.95
C MET A 30 -32.11 -9.22 15.48
N HIS A 31 -31.00 -8.49 15.45
CA HIS A 31 -29.68 -9.03 15.09
C HIS A 31 -29.27 -10.18 16.01
N LYS A 32 -29.39 -10.01 17.34
CA LYS A 32 -29.13 -11.05 18.34
C LYS A 32 -29.92 -12.34 18.00
N ARG A 33 -31.24 -12.20 17.79
CA ARG A 33 -32.10 -13.34 17.47
C ARG A 33 -31.73 -14.01 16.15
N ALA A 34 -31.40 -13.20 15.12
CA ALA A 34 -30.96 -13.73 13.83
C ALA A 34 -29.69 -14.58 13.98
N VAL A 35 -28.68 -14.08 14.71
CA VAL A 35 -27.44 -14.80 14.99
C VAL A 35 -27.73 -16.11 15.76
N GLU A 36 -28.55 -16.07 16.81
CA GLU A 36 -28.93 -17.27 17.58
C GLU A 36 -29.62 -18.32 16.70
N HIS A 37 -30.56 -17.92 15.82
CA HIS A 37 -31.24 -18.85 14.91
C HIS A 37 -30.29 -19.41 13.81
N MET A 38 -29.35 -18.61 13.31
CA MET A 38 -28.36 -19.09 12.36
C MET A 38 -27.43 -20.13 13.00
N LEU A 39 -27.01 -19.91 14.24
CA LEU A 39 -26.20 -20.88 15.01
C LEU A 39 -26.97 -22.20 15.26
N GLU A 40 -28.27 -22.12 15.53
CA GLU A 40 -29.12 -23.32 15.64
C GLU A 40 -29.17 -24.08 14.31
N ALA A 41 -29.32 -23.37 13.19
CA ALA A 41 -29.31 -24.00 11.86
C ALA A 41 -27.96 -24.63 11.51
N GLU A 42 -26.84 -24.02 11.92
CA GLU A 42 -25.50 -24.64 11.78
C GLU A 42 -25.40 -25.95 12.61
N LEU A 43 -25.92 -25.93 13.84
CA LEU A 43 -25.95 -27.16 14.66
C LEU A 43 -26.86 -28.22 14.07
N ASP A 44 -28.03 -27.83 13.52
CA ASP A 44 -28.95 -28.75 12.82
C ASP A 44 -28.25 -29.46 11.66
N ALA A 45 -27.51 -28.68 10.86
CA ALA A 45 -26.72 -29.21 9.76
C ALA A 45 -25.53 -30.09 10.24
N HIS A 46 -24.89 -29.75 11.36
CA HIS A 46 -23.80 -30.53 11.93
C HIS A 46 -24.25 -31.91 12.47
N LEU A 47 -25.46 -31.96 13.06
CA LEU A 47 -26.04 -33.17 13.64
C LEU A 47 -26.87 -34.00 12.62
N ASP A 48 -27.06 -33.49 11.40
CA ASP A 48 -27.91 -34.04 10.35
C ASP A 48 -29.35 -34.37 10.85
N ASN A 49 -29.86 -33.56 11.81
CA ASN A 49 -31.21 -33.66 12.33
C ASN A 49 -31.75 -32.33 12.88
N GLN A 50 -33.08 -32.20 12.81
CA GLN A 50 -33.80 -31.07 13.37
C GLN A 50 -34.08 -31.25 14.88
N LYS A 51 -34.38 -30.12 15.53
CA LYS A 51 -34.78 -30.13 16.94
C LYS A 51 -35.98 -31.03 17.16
N HIS A 52 -35.88 -31.96 18.11
CA HIS A 52 -36.89 -32.98 18.47
C HIS A 52 -36.91 -34.24 17.62
N GLU A 53 -36.02 -34.41 16.64
CA GLU A 53 -35.84 -35.67 15.92
C GLU A 53 -34.87 -36.62 16.65
N LYS A 54 -35.07 -37.94 16.50
CA LYS A 54 -34.13 -38.93 17.05
C LYS A 54 -32.91 -39.04 16.14
N THR A 55 -31.72 -38.80 16.69
CA THR A 55 -30.46 -38.97 15.97
C THR A 55 -30.20 -40.45 15.64
N LYS A 56 -29.65 -40.68 14.46
CA LYS A 56 -29.16 -42.01 14.03
C LYS A 56 -27.74 -42.29 14.55
N GLU A 57 -26.99 -41.28 14.87
CA GLU A 57 -25.62 -41.32 15.39
C GLU A 57 -25.59 -40.76 16.81
N GLY A 58 -24.76 -41.27 17.71
CA GLY A 58 -24.77 -41.05 19.15
C GLY A 58 -24.51 -39.61 19.66
N ASN A 59 -24.38 -38.61 18.80
CA ASN A 59 -24.18 -37.22 19.20
C ASN A 59 -25.52 -36.46 19.31
N TYR A 60 -25.72 -35.70 20.39
CA TYR A 60 -26.97 -35.02 20.69
C TYR A 60 -26.74 -33.54 21.04
N ARG A 61 -27.80 -32.73 20.91
CA ARG A 61 -27.81 -31.36 21.43
C ARG A 61 -27.60 -31.36 22.93
N ASN A 62 -26.72 -30.49 23.40
CA ASN A 62 -26.33 -30.37 24.81
C ASN A 62 -26.50 -28.92 25.35
N GLY A 63 -27.70 -28.38 25.16
CA GLY A 63 -28.01 -27.05 25.65
C GLY A 63 -27.24 -25.92 24.94
N HIS A 64 -27.07 -24.81 25.65
CA HIS A 64 -26.45 -23.59 25.13
C HIS A 64 -25.40 -23.06 26.09
N GLY A 65 -24.35 -22.48 25.54
CA GLY A 65 -23.45 -21.59 26.27
C GLY A 65 -23.82 -20.14 26.05
N ILE A 66 -23.50 -19.27 27.00
CA ILE A 66 -23.63 -17.82 26.84
C ILE A 66 -22.30 -17.27 26.32
N LYS A 67 -22.38 -16.42 25.29
CA LYS A 67 -21.21 -15.75 24.73
C LYS A 67 -21.51 -14.29 24.48
N LYS A 68 -20.58 -13.39 24.89
CA LYS A 68 -20.63 -11.97 24.54
C LYS A 68 -20.00 -11.77 23.17
N ILE A 69 -20.75 -11.14 22.27
CA ILE A 69 -20.28 -10.77 20.93
C ILE A 69 -20.30 -9.26 20.74
N LYS A 70 -19.40 -8.78 19.91
CA LYS A 70 -19.28 -7.37 19.50
C LYS A 70 -19.51 -7.28 18.00
N SER A 71 -20.43 -6.41 17.62
CA SER A 71 -20.88 -6.24 16.24
C SER A 71 -21.07 -4.77 15.90
N SER A 72 -21.41 -4.47 14.66
CA SER A 72 -21.83 -3.14 14.22
C SER A 72 -23.10 -2.62 14.94
N PHE A 73 -23.83 -3.50 15.64
CA PHE A 73 -25.01 -3.16 16.47
C PHE A 73 -24.70 -3.05 17.96
N GLY A 74 -23.42 -3.02 18.36
CA GLY A 74 -22.99 -2.97 19.74
C GLY A 74 -22.69 -4.35 20.35
N GLU A 75 -22.47 -4.39 21.67
CA GLU A 75 -22.25 -5.63 22.43
C GLU A 75 -23.57 -6.33 22.74
N SER A 76 -23.64 -7.64 22.57
CA SER A 76 -24.80 -8.48 22.87
C SER A 76 -24.37 -9.82 23.45
N GLU A 77 -25.17 -10.35 24.39
CA GLU A 77 -25.06 -11.73 24.87
C GLU A 77 -25.92 -12.63 24.01
N ILE A 78 -25.33 -13.64 23.41
CA ILE A 78 -26.01 -14.63 22.57
C ILE A 78 -25.94 -16.03 23.20
N LYS A 79 -26.91 -16.88 22.85
CA LYS A 79 -26.93 -18.30 23.17
C LYS A 79 -26.27 -19.06 22.03
N VAL A 80 -25.15 -19.73 22.31
CA VAL A 80 -24.44 -20.58 21.35
C VAL A 80 -24.82 -22.03 21.65
N PRO A 81 -25.43 -22.76 20.71
CA PRO A 81 -25.81 -24.15 20.92
C PRO A 81 -24.58 -25.04 21.03
N ARG A 82 -24.74 -26.20 21.70
CA ARG A 82 -23.68 -27.18 21.91
C ARG A 82 -24.17 -28.58 21.57
N ASP A 83 -23.28 -29.40 21.08
CA ASP A 83 -23.42 -30.84 20.98
C ASP A 83 -22.82 -31.54 22.20
N ARG A 84 -23.17 -32.81 22.41
CA ARG A 84 -22.70 -33.59 23.55
C ARG A 84 -21.23 -33.91 23.46
N ASP A 85 -20.71 -34.19 22.27
CA ASP A 85 -19.34 -34.59 22.04
C ASP A 85 -18.38 -33.36 21.94
N GLY A 86 -18.90 -32.14 21.92
CA GLY A 86 -18.13 -30.91 21.83
C GLY A 86 -17.44 -30.70 20.46
N SER A 87 -17.84 -31.45 19.45
CA SER A 87 -17.30 -31.43 18.10
C SER A 87 -17.82 -30.28 17.24
N PHE A 88 -18.95 -29.67 17.64
CA PHE A 88 -19.54 -28.56 16.91
C PHE A 88 -18.65 -27.31 16.98
N GLU A 89 -18.27 -26.82 15.83
CA GLU A 89 -17.53 -25.55 15.66
C GLU A 89 -18.34 -24.60 14.78
N PRO A 90 -19.03 -23.61 15.40
CA PRO A 90 -19.83 -22.67 14.64
C PRO A 90 -18.97 -21.80 13.74
N ALA A 91 -19.35 -21.68 12.48
CA ALA A 91 -18.66 -20.86 11.49
C ALA A 91 -18.96 -19.36 11.67
N LEU A 92 -20.22 -19.04 11.98
CA LEU A 92 -20.69 -17.65 12.16
C LEU A 92 -20.03 -16.95 13.36
N VAL A 93 -19.84 -17.68 14.48
CA VAL A 93 -19.23 -17.16 15.71
C VAL A 93 -18.22 -18.19 16.25
N PRO A 94 -17.02 -18.30 15.65
CA PRO A 94 -16.00 -19.28 16.05
C PRO A 94 -15.68 -19.25 17.55
N LYS A 95 -15.33 -20.40 18.15
CA LYS A 95 -15.18 -20.57 19.62
C LYS A 95 -14.33 -19.50 20.30
N LYS A 96 -13.28 -19.01 19.68
CA LYS A 96 -12.32 -18.05 20.27
C LYS A 96 -12.50 -16.60 19.76
N GLN A 97 -13.46 -16.34 18.87
CA GLN A 97 -13.75 -15.01 18.34
C GLN A 97 -15.02 -14.45 18.97
N ASN A 98 -14.97 -13.19 19.36
CA ASN A 98 -16.11 -12.46 19.91
C ASN A 98 -16.45 -11.21 19.09
N ILE A 99 -15.76 -10.97 18.00
CA ILE A 99 -15.99 -9.88 17.06
C ILE A 99 -16.58 -10.48 15.79
N ILE A 100 -17.72 -9.96 15.33
CA ILE A 100 -18.46 -10.43 14.16
C ILE A 100 -18.87 -9.27 13.25
N ASP A 101 -19.53 -9.56 12.13
CA ASP A 101 -20.14 -8.59 11.20
C ASP A 101 -19.15 -7.59 10.58
N GLY A 102 -17.94 -8.04 10.27
CA GLY A 102 -16.96 -7.21 9.56
C GLY A 102 -16.36 -6.08 10.40
N LEU A 103 -16.59 -6.04 11.71
CA LEU A 103 -15.99 -5.04 12.60
C LEU A 103 -14.45 -5.06 12.53
N GLU A 104 -13.84 -6.23 12.28
CA GLU A 104 -12.39 -6.35 12.04
C GLU A 104 -11.95 -5.53 10.81
N ASN A 105 -12.75 -5.54 9.74
CA ASN A 105 -12.48 -4.76 8.53
C ASN A 105 -12.58 -3.25 8.78
N ILE A 106 -13.49 -2.82 9.67
CA ILE A 106 -13.61 -1.42 10.09
C ILE A 106 -12.37 -1.00 10.86
N ILE A 107 -11.89 -1.82 11.79
CA ILE A 107 -10.66 -1.59 12.57
C ILE A 107 -9.46 -1.48 11.62
N ILE A 108 -9.32 -2.40 10.67
CA ILE A 108 -8.26 -2.36 9.65
C ILE A 108 -8.37 -1.09 8.80
N SER A 109 -9.57 -0.68 8.42
CA SER A 109 -9.81 0.55 7.65
C SER A 109 -9.38 1.80 8.41
N PHE A 110 -9.70 1.90 9.71
CA PHE A 110 -9.24 3.01 10.55
C PHE A 110 -7.72 3.04 10.69
N TYR A 111 -7.11 1.87 10.90
CA TYR A 111 -5.66 1.75 10.96
C TYR A 111 -4.98 2.15 9.63
N ALA A 112 -5.57 1.75 8.49
CA ALA A 112 -5.12 2.12 7.14
C ALA A 112 -5.20 3.63 6.89
N LYS A 113 -6.19 4.30 7.48
CA LYS A 113 -6.35 5.77 7.42
C LYS A 113 -5.43 6.52 8.38
N GLY A 114 -4.59 5.84 9.12
CA GLY A 114 -3.53 6.43 9.94
C GLY A 114 -3.89 6.64 11.40
N MET A 115 -5.02 6.11 11.89
CA MET A 115 -5.38 6.15 13.31
C MET A 115 -4.41 5.29 14.14
N SER A 116 -4.07 5.75 15.32
CA SER A 116 -3.34 4.94 16.30
C SER A 116 -4.27 3.86 16.89
N VAL A 117 -3.69 2.86 17.57
CA VAL A 117 -4.49 1.83 18.24
C VAL A 117 -5.41 2.43 19.30
N SER A 118 -4.93 3.46 20.01
CA SER A 118 -5.73 4.18 21.02
C SER A 118 -6.85 5.00 20.40
N ASP A 119 -6.58 5.69 19.29
CA ASP A 119 -7.64 6.44 18.57
C ASP A 119 -8.73 5.49 18.04
N ILE A 120 -8.34 4.28 17.59
CA ILE A 120 -9.30 3.26 17.13
C ILE A 120 -10.15 2.76 18.30
N GLU A 121 -9.55 2.53 19.48
CA GLU A 121 -10.27 2.12 20.69
C GLU A 121 -11.33 3.18 21.06
N GLU A 122 -10.94 4.46 21.10
CA GLU A 122 -11.83 5.58 21.40
C GLU A 122 -12.96 5.67 20.35
N GLN A 123 -12.61 5.62 19.06
CA GLN A 123 -13.58 5.71 17.97
C GLN A 123 -14.59 4.57 17.97
N ILE A 124 -14.16 3.33 18.29
CA ILE A 124 -15.07 2.18 18.40
C ILE A 124 -16.01 2.37 19.58
N ARG A 125 -15.52 2.86 20.73
CA ARG A 125 -16.35 3.16 21.90
C ARG A 125 -17.41 4.21 21.58
N GLU A 126 -17.04 5.28 20.92
CA GLU A 126 -17.97 6.35 20.52
C GLU A 126 -19.03 5.88 19.53
N MET A 127 -18.64 5.06 18.55
CA MET A 127 -19.56 4.65 17.47
C MET A 127 -20.48 3.49 17.85
N TYR A 128 -20.02 2.56 18.69
CA TYR A 128 -20.69 1.28 18.92
C TYR A 128 -21.01 0.99 20.40
N ASP A 129 -20.68 1.92 21.30
CA ASP A 129 -20.98 1.82 22.74
C ASP A 129 -20.48 0.52 23.40
N PHE A 130 -19.23 0.13 23.08
CA PHE A 130 -18.52 -0.95 23.77
C PHE A 130 -17.01 -0.75 23.76
N ASP A 131 -16.34 -1.33 24.75
CA ASP A 131 -14.88 -1.31 24.84
C ASP A 131 -14.23 -2.43 24.02
N ILE A 132 -13.16 -2.09 23.34
CA ILE A 132 -12.26 -3.06 22.70
C ILE A 132 -10.84 -2.76 23.16
N SER A 133 -10.12 -3.78 23.65
CA SER A 133 -8.76 -3.55 24.14
C SER A 133 -7.78 -3.23 23.00
N THR A 134 -6.80 -2.38 23.27
CA THR A 134 -5.69 -2.08 22.36
C THR A 134 -4.94 -3.35 21.91
N SER A 135 -4.85 -4.37 22.79
CA SER A 135 -4.28 -5.68 22.44
C SER A 135 -5.11 -6.43 21.39
N THR A 136 -6.45 -6.34 21.46
CA THR A 136 -7.34 -6.94 20.45
C THR A 136 -7.20 -6.21 19.11
N ILE A 137 -7.16 -4.88 19.10
CA ILE A 137 -6.93 -4.08 17.89
C ILE A 137 -5.57 -4.43 17.28
N SER A 138 -4.52 -4.56 18.11
CA SER A 138 -3.19 -4.96 17.66
C SER A 138 -3.22 -6.36 17.04
N ARG A 139 -3.92 -7.32 17.63
CA ARG A 139 -4.08 -8.68 17.09
C ARG A 139 -4.78 -8.66 15.73
N ILE A 140 -5.86 -7.89 15.59
CA ILE A 140 -6.59 -7.75 14.32
C ILE A 140 -5.69 -7.13 13.24
N THR A 141 -4.98 -6.06 13.58
CA THR A 141 -4.08 -5.41 12.64
C THR A 141 -2.84 -6.25 12.32
N ASN A 142 -2.46 -7.20 13.18
CA ASN A 142 -1.35 -8.13 12.91
C ASN A 142 -1.69 -9.16 11.82
N ALA A 143 -2.96 -9.46 11.57
CA ALA A 143 -3.35 -10.28 10.43
C ALA A 143 -2.89 -9.68 9.10
N VAL A 144 -2.84 -8.34 9.01
CA VAL A 144 -2.32 -7.60 7.85
C VAL A 144 -0.85 -7.90 7.57
N SER A 145 -0.04 -8.22 8.60
CA SER A 145 1.39 -8.54 8.39
C SER A 145 1.57 -9.80 7.53
N SER A 146 0.74 -10.81 7.73
CA SER A 146 0.78 -12.04 6.93
C SER A 146 0.40 -11.77 5.47
N GLU A 147 -0.59 -10.92 5.24
CA GLU A 147 -0.99 -10.48 3.88
C GLU A 147 0.13 -9.66 3.22
N ALA A 148 0.75 -8.74 3.97
CA ALA A 148 1.85 -7.94 3.48
C ALA A 148 3.07 -8.79 3.10
N ILE A 149 3.38 -9.83 3.89
CA ILE A 149 4.46 -10.79 3.61
C ILE A 149 4.12 -11.61 2.35
N ALA A 150 2.90 -12.12 2.24
CA ALA A 150 2.46 -12.88 1.07
C ALA A 150 2.51 -12.02 -0.20
N TRP A 151 2.03 -10.77 -0.11
CA TRP A 151 2.11 -9.81 -1.20
C TRP A 151 3.56 -9.48 -1.58
N GLN A 152 4.44 -9.27 -0.60
CA GLN A 152 5.86 -8.99 -0.85
C GLN A 152 6.56 -10.14 -1.58
N ASN A 153 6.21 -11.39 -1.25
CA ASN A 153 6.85 -12.59 -1.79
C ASN A 153 6.16 -13.14 -3.06
N ARG A 154 5.14 -12.45 -3.58
CA ARG A 154 4.44 -12.93 -4.78
C ARG A 154 5.37 -12.96 -5.99
N PRO A 155 5.15 -13.87 -6.95
CA PRO A 155 5.83 -13.84 -8.26
C PRO A 155 5.57 -12.51 -8.97
N LEU A 156 6.54 -12.06 -9.73
CA LEU A 156 6.48 -10.86 -10.57
C LEU A 156 6.53 -11.25 -12.04
N GLU A 157 6.24 -10.30 -12.93
CA GLU A 157 6.43 -10.51 -14.38
C GLU A 157 7.92 -10.61 -14.70
N ASP A 158 8.25 -11.32 -15.77
CA ASP A 158 9.62 -11.52 -16.26
C ASP A 158 10.25 -10.23 -16.79
N LEU A 159 9.45 -9.32 -17.36
CA LEU A 159 9.91 -8.06 -17.95
C LEU A 159 9.09 -6.87 -17.45
N TYR A 160 9.80 -5.81 -17.06
CA TYR A 160 9.26 -4.49 -16.85
C TYR A 160 9.88 -3.47 -17.81
N LEU A 161 9.03 -2.64 -18.43
CA LEU A 161 9.51 -1.61 -19.36
C LEU A 161 10.23 -0.49 -18.62
N ILE A 162 9.69 -0.09 -17.48
CA ILE A 162 10.30 0.92 -16.62
C ILE A 162 10.13 0.48 -15.18
N VAL A 163 11.16 0.63 -14.36
CA VAL A 163 11.09 0.51 -12.90
C VAL A 163 11.57 1.80 -12.25
N TRP A 164 10.70 2.42 -11.44
CA TRP A 164 11.05 3.58 -10.59
C TRP A 164 11.36 3.10 -9.19
N MET A 165 12.43 3.63 -8.60
CA MET A 165 12.86 3.32 -7.24
C MET A 165 13.07 4.60 -6.45
N ASP A 166 12.54 4.64 -5.21
CA ASP A 166 12.63 5.79 -4.31
C ASP A 166 12.39 5.36 -2.87
N GLY A 167 12.77 6.21 -1.91
CA GLY A 167 12.61 5.95 -0.49
C GLY A 167 11.73 6.98 0.23
N ILE A 168 11.01 6.52 1.25
CA ILE A 168 10.21 7.36 2.13
C ILE A 168 10.63 7.17 3.59
N VAL A 169 11.06 8.25 4.24
CA VAL A 169 11.61 8.22 5.60
C VAL A 169 10.50 8.24 6.65
N PHE A 170 10.62 7.37 7.65
CA PHE A 170 9.77 7.25 8.83
C PHE A 170 10.60 7.32 10.12
N LYS A 171 9.97 7.78 11.19
CA LYS A 171 10.54 7.72 12.55
C LYS A 171 10.08 6.43 13.23
N VAL A 172 11.01 5.65 13.74
CA VAL A 172 10.74 4.34 14.36
C VAL A 172 11.44 4.27 15.70
N ARG A 173 10.79 3.67 16.68
CA ARG A 173 11.40 3.39 17.99
C ARG A 173 12.25 2.12 17.90
N GLU A 174 13.50 2.26 18.32
CA GLU A 174 14.44 1.15 18.42
C GLU A 174 15.34 1.38 19.63
N ASN A 175 15.47 0.41 20.53
CA ASN A 175 16.28 0.49 21.74
C ASN A 175 16.02 1.77 22.55
N SER A 176 14.72 2.08 22.80
CA SER A 176 14.26 3.27 23.53
C SER A 176 14.59 4.62 22.87
N LYS A 177 15.10 4.63 21.64
CA LYS A 177 15.38 5.84 20.84
C LYS A 177 14.48 5.90 19.61
N VAL A 178 14.19 7.12 19.16
CA VAL A 178 13.51 7.34 17.88
C VAL A 178 14.58 7.60 16.83
N ILE A 179 14.65 6.73 15.83
CA ILE A 179 15.58 6.83 14.71
C ILE A 179 14.84 6.94 13.38
N ASN A 180 15.49 7.49 12.38
CA ASN A 180 14.97 7.50 11.02
C ASN A 180 15.27 6.16 10.35
N LYS A 181 14.25 5.56 9.73
CA LYS A 181 14.36 4.43 8.83
C LYS A 181 13.65 4.76 7.52
N THR A 182 14.10 4.19 6.44
CA THR A 182 13.53 4.43 5.11
C THR A 182 12.84 3.18 4.62
N VAL A 183 11.59 3.34 4.18
CA VAL A 183 10.91 2.31 3.37
C VAL A 183 11.21 2.64 1.91
N TYR A 184 11.90 1.74 1.25
CA TYR A 184 12.21 1.80 -0.17
C TYR A 184 11.12 1.10 -0.96
N LEU A 185 10.73 1.70 -2.07
CA LEU A 185 9.68 1.23 -2.95
C LEU A 185 10.24 1.04 -4.36
N ALA A 186 9.76 0.00 -5.04
CA ALA A 186 9.94 -0.16 -6.47
C ALA A 186 8.55 -0.22 -7.13
N VAL A 187 8.38 0.55 -8.20
CA VAL A 187 7.15 0.59 -9.02
C VAL A 187 7.51 0.24 -10.44
N GLY A 188 6.88 -0.78 -11.00
CA GLY A 188 7.06 -1.24 -12.38
C GLY A 188 5.95 -0.74 -13.32
N LEU A 189 6.31 -0.54 -14.58
CA LEU A 189 5.40 -0.44 -15.72
C LEU A 189 5.50 -1.74 -16.52
N ASN A 190 4.44 -2.50 -16.56
CA ASN A 190 4.42 -3.80 -17.24
C ASN A 190 4.10 -3.69 -18.74
N ARG A 191 4.07 -4.85 -19.42
CA ARG A 191 3.77 -4.94 -20.86
C ARG A 191 2.37 -4.46 -21.25
N ASP A 192 1.43 -4.49 -20.31
CA ASP A 192 0.06 -3.97 -20.51
C ASP A 192 -0.03 -2.45 -20.32
N GLY A 193 1.07 -1.78 -19.97
CA GLY A 193 1.08 -0.35 -19.63
C GLY A 193 0.51 -0.03 -18.26
N LYS A 194 0.29 -1.02 -17.42
CA LYS A 194 -0.21 -0.86 -16.06
C LYS A 194 0.94 -0.66 -15.09
N LYS A 195 0.67 0.17 -14.09
CA LYS A 195 1.62 0.40 -12.99
C LYS A 195 1.39 -0.63 -11.89
N GLU A 196 2.47 -1.15 -11.34
CA GLU A 196 2.46 -2.09 -10.24
C GLU A 196 3.53 -1.75 -9.20
N VAL A 197 3.19 -1.83 -7.91
CA VAL A 197 4.20 -1.76 -6.84
C VAL A 197 4.85 -3.13 -6.70
N LEU A 198 6.13 -3.23 -7.00
CA LEU A 198 6.86 -4.51 -7.03
C LEU A 198 7.22 -5.00 -5.63
N GLY A 199 7.43 -4.07 -4.70
CA GLY A 199 7.75 -4.40 -3.32
C GLY A 199 8.07 -3.18 -2.47
N MET A 200 8.26 -3.44 -1.17
CA MET A 200 8.67 -2.47 -0.16
C MET A 200 9.71 -3.10 0.76
N TRP A 201 10.79 -2.38 1.05
CA TRP A 201 11.90 -2.86 1.87
C TRP A 201 12.28 -1.81 2.89
N LEU A 202 12.48 -2.21 4.14
CA LEU A 202 12.85 -1.29 5.22
C LEU A 202 14.36 -1.34 5.47
N GLY A 203 15.01 -0.18 5.47
CA GLY A 203 16.43 -0.03 5.76
C GLY A 203 16.74 1.16 6.66
N LYS A 204 17.84 1.08 7.40
CA LYS A 204 18.35 2.22 8.20
C LYS A 204 19.11 3.21 7.34
N ASN A 205 19.92 2.69 6.42
CA ASN A 205 20.78 3.47 5.54
C ASN A 205 20.57 3.04 4.10
N GLU A 206 20.52 4.01 3.23
CA GLU A 206 20.57 3.79 1.80
C GLU A 206 22.00 3.52 1.38
N SER A 207 22.26 2.33 0.85
CA SER A 207 23.58 1.91 0.40
C SER A 207 23.47 1.05 -0.84
N SER A 208 24.56 0.95 -1.61
CA SER A 208 24.63 0.06 -2.77
C SER A 208 24.37 -1.40 -2.41
N SER A 209 24.84 -1.86 -1.22
CA SER A 209 24.58 -3.22 -0.74
C SER A 209 23.11 -3.45 -0.40
N PHE A 210 22.42 -2.46 0.13
CA PHE A 210 20.97 -2.53 0.36
C PHE A 210 20.22 -2.68 -0.96
N TRP A 211 20.55 -1.84 -1.94
CA TRP A 211 19.93 -1.91 -3.26
C TRP A 211 20.27 -3.20 -4.01
N MET A 212 21.48 -3.76 -3.79
CA MET A 212 21.83 -5.09 -4.30
C MET A 212 20.82 -6.15 -3.81
N ASN A 213 20.49 -6.13 -2.52
CA ASN A 213 19.51 -7.06 -1.95
C ASN A 213 18.11 -6.85 -2.55
N VAL A 214 17.68 -5.58 -2.75
CA VAL A 214 16.39 -5.25 -3.38
C VAL A 214 16.32 -5.79 -4.81
N LEU A 215 17.34 -5.52 -5.61
CA LEU A 215 17.40 -5.98 -7.02
C LEU A 215 17.48 -7.50 -7.12
N THR A 216 18.23 -8.14 -6.22
CA THR A 216 18.33 -9.61 -6.13
C THR A 216 16.98 -10.23 -5.73
N ASP A 217 16.23 -9.60 -4.80
CA ASP A 217 14.88 -10.03 -4.43
C ASP A 217 13.93 -9.95 -5.64
N LEU A 218 13.96 -8.85 -6.41
CA LEU A 218 13.16 -8.74 -7.63
C LEU A 218 13.48 -9.88 -8.60
N LYS A 219 14.76 -10.20 -8.79
CA LYS A 219 15.21 -11.29 -9.66
C LYS A 219 14.76 -12.66 -9.14
N ALA A 220 14.88 -12.90 -7.84
CA ALA A 220 14.43 -14.14 -7.20
C ALA A 220 12.91 -14.35 -7.32
N ARG A 221 12.14 -13.28 -7.46
CA ARG A 221 10.68 -13.28 -7.66
C ARG A 221 10.25 -13.35 -9.13
N GLY A 222 11.17 -13.53 -10.05
CA GLY A 222 10.91 -13.81 -11.47
C GLY A 222 11.23 -12.67 -12.43
N VAL A 223 11.72 -11.51 -11.99
CA VAL A 223 12.10 -10.43 -12.89
C VAL A 223 13.40 -10.81 -13.60
N GLU A 224 13.31 -11.08 -14.88
CA GLU A 224 14.48 -11.42 -15.72
C GLU A 224 15.13 -10.18 -16.32
N ASP A 225 14.31 -9.20 -16.74
CA ASP A 225 14.77 -8.00 -17.42
C ASP A 225 13.99 -6.72 -17.03
N ILE A 226 14.71 -5.57 -17.05
CA ILE A 226 14.19 -4.23 -16.88
C ILE A 226 14.76 -3.35 -17.98
N LEU A 227 13.92 -2.80 -18.87
CA LEU A 227 14.43 -2.00 -20.00
C LEU A 227 15.02 -0.68 -19.53
N ILE A 228 14.31 0.05 -18.65
CA ILE A 228 14.76 1.34 -18.10
C ILE A 228 14.54 1.36 -16.59
N THR A 229 15.58 1.74 -15.85
CA THR A 229 15.50 1.97 -14.40
C THR A 229 15.63 3.46 -14.10
N ALA A 230 14.60 4.06 -13.49
CA ALA A 230 14.60 5.47 -13.09
C ALA A 230 14.78 5.60 -11.58
N THR A 231 15.85 6.29 -11.15
CA THR A 231 16.29 6.32 -9.75
C THR A 231 16.73 7.72 -9.32
N ASP A 232 16.94 7.89 -8.02
CA ASP A 232 17.66 9.02 -7.46
C ASP A 232 19.17 8.89 -7.72
N ASN A 233 19.87 10.01 -7.59
CA ASN A 233 21.32 10.05 -7.74
C ASN A 233 22.02 9.55 -6.46
N LEU A 234 21.98 8.25 -6.20
CA LEU A 234 22.73 7.62 -5.12
C LEU A 234 24.06 7.07 -5.64
N ASN A 235 25.15 7.41 -4.95
CA ASN A 235 26.49 6.92 -5.32
C ASN A 235 26.55 5.39 -5.37
N GLY A 236 27.00 4.86 -6.52
CA GLY A 236 27.15 3.42 -6.74
C GLY A 236 25.86 2.67 -7.10
N PHE A 237 24.70 3.34 -7.12
CA PHE A 237 23.43 2.67 -7.43
C PHE A 237 23.35 2.23 -8.89
N THR A 238 23.74 3.07 -9.83
CA THR A 238 23.83 2.71 -11.26
C THR A 238 24.69 1.46 -11.48
N ASN A 239 25.84 1.36 -10.81
CA ASN A 239 26.70 0.17 -10.91
C ASN A 239 26.04 -1.07 -10.32
N THR A 240 25.28 -0.92 -9.25
CA THR A 240 24.51 -2.00 -8.64
C THR A 240 23.41 -2.50 -9.58
N ILE A 241 22.70 -1.59 -10.26
CA ILE A 241 21.69 -1.94 -11.27
C ILE A 241 22.36 -2.73 -12.40
N ARG A 242 23.46 -2.23 -12.98
CA ARG A 242 24.18 -2.88 -14.06
C ARG A 242 24.74 -4.26 -13.70
N SER A 243 25.06 -4.52 -12.43
CA SER A 243 25.52 -5.83 -11.99
C SER A 243 24.42 -6.89 -11.89
N VAL A 244 23.16 -6.49 -11.64
CA VAL A 244 22.00 -7.41 -11.55
C VAL A 244 21.21 -7.47 -12.85
N PHE A 245 21.00 -6.31 -13.50
CA PHE A 245 20.30 -6.14 -14.77
C PHE A 245 21.22 -5.41 -15.77
N PRO A 246 22.19 -6.09 -16.39
CA PRO A 246 23.24 -5.47 -17.18
C PRO A 246 22.73 -4.73 -18.42
N GLU A 247 21.61 -5.16 -18.97
CA GLU A 247 20.99 -4.55 -20.15
C GLU A 247 20.07 -3.36 -19.81
N SER A 248 19.83 -3.08 -18.53
CA SER A 248 18.95 -1.98 -18.12
C SER A 248 19.61 -0.63 -18.35
N GLN A 249 18.89 0.29 -18.99
CA GLN A 249 19.33 1.67 -19.13
C GLN A 249 18.93 2.45 -17.85
N THR A 250 19.92 3.05 -17.19
CA THR A 250 19.66 3.80 -15.95
C THR A 250 19.46 5.28 -16.23
N GLN A 251 18.33 5.83 -15.80
CA GLN A 251 18.04 7.27 -15.83
C GLN A 251 18.04 7.82 -14.42
N ILE A 252 18.93 8.76 -14.13
CA ILE A 252 18.90 9.53 -12.88
C ILE A 252 17.82 10.61 -12.97
N CYS A 253 17.05 10.76 -11.90
CA CYS A 253 15.97 11.76 -11.81
C CYS A 253 16.49 13.19 -11.94
N VAL A 254 16.10 13.85 -13.02
CA VAL A 254 16.47 15.25 -13.29
C VAL A 254 15.96 16.20 -12.20
N VAL A 255 14.77 15.96 -11.65
CA VAL A 255 14.19 16.80 -10.58
C VAL A 255 15.03 16.71 -9.31
N HIS A 256 15.50 15.53 -8.92
CA HIS A 256 16.40 15.35 -7.78
C HIS A 256 17.75 16.02 -8.03
N GLN A 257 18.28 15.94 -9.23
CA GLN A 257 19.51 16.65 -9.62
C GLN A 257 19.36 18.17 -9.48
N ILE A 258 18.25 18.73 -9.96
CA ILE A 258 17.95 20.18 -9.81
C ILE A 258 17.89 20.56 -8.33
N ARG A 259 17.14 19.79 -7.52
CA ARG A 259 17.03 20.05 -6.08
C ARG A 259 18.38 19.99 -5.38
N ASN A 260 19.21 19.02 -5.74
CA ASN A 260 20.56 18.89 -5.18
C ASN A 260 21.47 20.04 -5.59
N ALA A 261 21.49 20.43 -6.85
CA ALA A 261 22.25 21.58 -7.32
C ALA A 261 21.82 22.88 -6.59
N CYS A 262 20.52 23.10 -6.40
CA CYS A 262 19.99 24.27 -5.71
C CYS A 262 20.34 24.36 -4.21
N LYS A 263 20.74 23.25 -3.56
CA LYS A 263 21.22 23.27 -2.16
C LYS A 263 22.49 24.11 -1.98
N TYR A 264 23.33 24.19 -3.00
CA TYR A 264 24.58 24.94 -2.99
C TYR A 264 24.40 26.41 -3.39
N VAL A 265 23.17 26.84 -3.75
CA VAL A 265 22.88 28.16 -4.31
C VAL A 265 22.19 29.05 -3.27
N VAL A 266 22.69 30.26 -3.05
CA VAL A 266 22.06 31.24 -2.16
C VAL A 266 20.68 31.64 -2.66
N TRP A 267 19.77 31.95 -1.74
CA TRP A 267 18.35 32.17 -2.04
C TRP A 267 18.09 33.17 -3.18
N LYS A 268 18.83 34.31 -3.17
CA LYS A 268 18.66 35.36 -4.18
C LYS A 268 18.92 34.90 -5.61
N ASP A 269 19.82 33.94 -5.82
CA ASP A 269 20.21 33.48 -7.15
C ASP A 269 19.41 32.26 -7.62
N ARG A 270 18.69 31.54 -6.72
CA ARG A 270 18.02 30.27 -7.02
C ARG A 270 17.03 30.37 -8.18
N LYS A 271 16.29 31.48 -8.28
CA LYS A 271 15.28 31.66 -9.33
C LYS A 271 15.93 31.68 -10.72
N GLU A 272 16.96 32.48 -10.88
CA GLU A 272 17.69 32.63 -12.15
C GLU A 272 18.50 31.36 -12.45
N PHE A 273 19.22 30.84 -11.47
CA PHE A 273 19.95 29.57 -11.58
C PHE A 273 19.06 28.41 -12.05
N SER A 274 17.84 28.26 -11.48
CA SER A 274 16.89 27.23 -11.88
C SER A 274 16.32 27.48 -13.27
N ALA A 275 16.12 28.74 -13.66
CA ALA A 275 15.65 29.08 -15.01
C ALA A 275 16.71 28.73 -16.06
N ASP A 276 17.99 29.01 -15.80
CA ASP A 276 19.07 28.67 -16.70
C ASP A 276 19.25 27.13 -16.81
N MET A 277 19.18 26.38 -15.70
CA MET A 277 19.20 24.93 -15.73
C MET A 277 18.08 24.32 -16.59
N LYS A 278 16.93 25.01 -16.73
CA LYS A 278 15.83 24.51 -17.53
C LYS A 278 16.22 24.25 -18.99
N HIS A 279 17.09 25.07 -19.55
CA HIS A 279 17.57 24.91 -20.93
C HIS A 279 18.27 23.57 -21.17
N ILE A 280 18.94 23.02 -20.13
CA ILE A 280 19.64 21.73 -20.21
C ILE A 280 18.64 20.58 -20.43
N TYR A 281 17.65 20.44 -19.55
CA TYR A 281 16.74 19.29 -19.57
C TYR A 281 15.51 19.45 -20.47
N THR A 282 15.29 20.64 -21.03
CA THR A 282 14.27 20.87 -22.06
C THR A 282 14.85 20.87 -23.47
N ALA A 283 16.12 20.63 -23.63
CA ALA A 283 16.80 20.57 -24.91
C ALA A 283 16.21 19.48 -25.83
N PRO A 284 16.17 19.71 -27.15
CA PRO A 284 15.61 18.75 -28.09
C PRO A 284 16.42 17.46 -28.22
N ASN A 285 17.74 17.50 -28.00
CA ASN A 285 18.66 16.37 -28.09
C ASN A 285 19.87 16.55 -27.15
N LYS A 286 20.72 15.53 -27.03
CA LYS A 286 21.88 15.51 -26.14
C LYS A 286 22.91 16.59 -26.50
N GLN A 287 23.12 16.85 -27.78
CA GLN A 287 24.07 17.90 -28.25
C GLN A 287 23.62 19.30 -27.83
N ALA A 288 22.34 19.64 -28.02
CA ALA A 288 21.79 20.91 -27.56
C ALA A 288 21.79 21.04 -26.04
N ALA A 289 21.58 19.93 -25.32
CA ALA A 289 21.66 19.90 -23.86
C ALA A 289 23.09 20.16 -23.36
N GLU A 290 24.10 19.59 -24.04
CA GLU A 290 25.51 19.81 -23.73
C GLU A 290 25.94 21.27 -23.95
N GLN A 291 25.48 21.88 -25.05
CA GLN A 291 25.69 23.31 -25.27
C GLN A 291 25.06 24.15 -24.16
N ALA A 292 23.81 23.86 -23.79
CA ALA A 292 23.13 24.54 -22.69
C ALA A 292 23.84 24.35 -21.34
N LEU A 293 24.44 23.18 -21.07
CA LEU A 293 25.27 22.95 -19.90
C LEU A 293 26.54 23.79 -19.92
N ASN A 294 27.20 23.93 -21.09
CA ASN A 294 28.39 24.78 -21.21
C ASN A 294 28.07 26.27 -20.99
N ASP A 295 26.96 26.75 -21.55
CA ASP A 295 26.49 28.12 -21.34
C ASP A 295 26.14 28.36 -19.85
N PHE A 296 25.47 27.41 -19.23
CA PHE A 296 25.17 27.40 -17.81
C PHE A 296 26.45 27.41 -16.95
N ALA A 297 27.44 26.60 -17.29
CA ALA A 297 28.72 26.55 -16.59
C ALA A 297 29.49 27.88 -16.74
N ALA A 298 29.56 28.45 -17.95
CA ALA A 298 30.21 29.74 -18.18
C ALA A 298 29.67 30.85 -17.27
N LYS A 299 28.38 30.82 -16.95
CA LYS A 299 27.74 31.81 -16.07
C LYS A 299 27.89 31.52 -14.59
N TRP A 300 27.77 30.23 -14.18
CA TRP A 300 27.60 29.88 -12.77
C TRP A 300 28.78 29.15 -12.13
N GLU A 301 29.71 28.56 -12.90
CA GLU A 301 30.76 27.69 -12.36
C GLU A 301 31.72 28.43 -11.41
N SER A 302 32.05 29.70 -11.70
CA SER A 302 32.88 30.51 -10.81
C SER A 302 32.27 30.75 -9.43
N LYS A 303 30.95 30.76 -9.33
CA LYS A 303 30.22 31.03 -8.10
C LYS A 303 29.72 29.77 -7.40
N TYR A 304 29.32 28.75 -8.18
CA TYR A 304 28.66 27.53 -7.70
C TYR A 304 29.29 26.29 -8.31
N LEU A 305 30.61 26.15 -8.20
CA LEU A 305 31.40 25.06 -8.78
C LEU A 305 30.79 23.66 -8.52
N TYR A 306 30.45 23.36 -7.27
CA TYR A 306 29.89 22.03 -6.92
C TYR A 306 28.54 21.76 -7.58
N ALA A 307 27.70 22.75 -7.73
CA ALA A 307 26.41 22.61 -8.38
C ALA A 307 26.57 22.30 -9.88
N VAL A 308 27.51 22.97 -10.56
CA VAL A 308 27.81 22.72 -11.99
C VAL A 308 28.49 21.37 -12.16
N GLN A 309 29.50 21.05 -11.34
CA GLN A 309 30.20 19.77 -11.41
C GLN A 309 29.27 18.58 -11.17
N SER A 310 28.25 18.73 -10.32
CA SER A 310 27.28 17.66 -10.09
C SER A 310 26.50 17.26 -11.35
N TRP A 311 26.29 18.20 -12.29
CA TRP A 311 25.71 17.90 -13.61
C TRP A 311 26.70 17.19 -14.51
N ARG A 312 27.95 17.67 -14.56
CA ARG A 312 28.99 17.05 -15.38
C ARG A 312 29.32 15.63 -14.95
N ASN A 313 29.43 15.39 -13.65
CA ASN A 313 29.79 14.08 -13.10
C ASN A 313 28.70 13.01 -13.34
N ASN A 314 27.45 13.42 -13.48
CA ASN A 314 26.32 12.51 -13.69
C ASN A 314 25.74 12.62 -15.12
N TRP A 315 26.45 13.29 -16.03
CA TRP A 315 25.94 13.67 -17.35
C TRP A 315 25.33 12.52 -18.15
N ASP A 316 26.04 11.41 -18.24
CA ASP A 316 25.59 10.26 -19.04
C ASP A 316 24.30 9.65 -18.49
N ASP A 317 24.24 9.39 -17.19
CA ASP A 317 23.05 8.81 -16.54
C ASP A 317 21.90 9.83 -16.41
N LEU A 318 22.18 11.15 -16.43
CA LEU A 318 21.15 12.19 -16.40
C LEU A 318 20.51 12.43 -17.77
N THR A 319 21.21 12.17 -18.86
CA THR A 319 20.78 12.53 -20.21
C THR A 319 20.26 11.36 -21.04
N VAL A 320 20.17 10.17 -20.46
CA VAL A 320 19.64 8.96 -21.11
C VAL A 320 18.25 9.22 -21.71
N PHE A 321 17.39 9.97 -21.00
CA PHE A 321 16.05 10.29 -21.48
C PHE A 321 16.04 11.05 -22.83
N LEU A 322 17.10 11.78 -23.18
CA LEU A 322 17.22 12.50 -24.45
C LEU A 322 17.40 11.57 -25.66
N GLU A 323 17.76 10.33 -25.44
CA GLU A 323 17.89 9.29 -26.48
C GLU A 323 16.52 8.69 -26.88
N PHE A 324 15.46 9.00 -26.11
CA PHE A 324 14.12 8.46 -26.34
C PHE A 324 13.18 9.47 -27.01
N PRO A 325 12.13 8.98 -27.70
CA PRO A 325 11.04 9.82 -28.20
C PRO A 325 10.31 10.54 -27.08
N LEU A 326 9.65 11.65 -27.40
CA LEU A 326 9.01 12.55 -26.42
C LEU A 326 8.03 11.86 -25.46
N GLU A 327 7.31 10.84 -25.92
CA GLU A 327 6.32 10.14 -25.09
C GLU A 327 6.99 9.29 -24.00
N ILE A 328 8.06 8.58 -24.35
CA ILE A 328 8.87 7.83 -23.35
C ILE A 328 9.64 8.82 -22.47
N ARG A 329 10.26 9.86 -23.07
CA ARG A 329 11.01 10.90 -22.37
C ARG A 329 10.24 11.49 -21.20
N LYS A 330 8.95 11.86 -21.40
CA LYS A 330 8.07 12.42 -20.38
C LYS A 330 7.84 11.50 -19.19
N ILE A 331 7.97 10.20 -19.39
CA ILE A 331 7.70 9.19 -18.34
C ILE A 331 8.93 8.94 -17.49
N ILE A 332 10.16 9.00 -18.08
CA ILE A 332 11.39 8.55 -17.43
C ILE A 332 12.26 9.66 -16.84
N TYR A 333 12.18 10.91 -17.35
CA TYR A 333 13.08 11.98 -16.92
C TYR A 333 12.86 12.41 -15.45
N THR A 334 11.74 11.98 -14.84
CA THR A 334 11.40 12.29 -13.45
C THR A 334 10.88 11.07 -12.70
N THR A 335 11.06 11.06 -11.39
CA THR A 335 10.45 10.10 -10.47
C THR A 335 9.09 10.60 -9.92
N ASN A 336 8.43 11.54 -10.58
CA ASN A 336 7.16 12.15 -10.14
C ASN A 336 6.08 11.10 -9.83
N LEU A 337 6.07 9.97 -10.54
CA LEU A 337 5.13 8.88 -10.29
C LEU A 337 5.30 8.32 -8.88
N ILE A 338 6.50 7.96 -8.50
CA ILE A 338 6.78 7.39 -7.18
C ILE A 338 6.76 8.48 -6.09
N GLU A 339 7.17 9.72 -6.40
CA GLU A 339 7.00 10.85 -5.47
C GLU A 339 5.51 11.11 -5.15
N ASN A 340 4.62 11.03 -6.16
CA ASN A 340 3.17 11.13 -5.95
C ASN A 340 2.64 9.99 -5.08
N LEU A 341 3.12 8.76 -5.29
CA LEU A 341 2.80 7.62 -4.45
C LEU A 341 3.26 7.85 -3.01
N ASN A 342 4.51 8.31 -2.81
CA ASN A 342 5.04 8.68 -1.50
C ASN A 342 4.20 9.76 -0.82
N GLY A 343 3.72 10.75 -1.57
CA GLY A 343 2.80 11.78 -1.08
C GLY A 343 1.46 11.19 -0.60
N LYS A 344 0.92 10.22 -1.32
CA LYS A 344 -0.30 9.50 -0.91
C LYS A 344 -0.08 8.64 0.33
N ILE A 345 1.05 7.93 0.42
CA ILE A 345 1.43 7.17 1.62
C ILE A 345 1.53 8.11 2.83
N ARG A 346 2.21 9.26 2.67
CA ARG A 346 2.32 10.27 3.74
C ARG A 346 0.96 10.78 4.21
N LYS A 347 -0.03 10.91 3.32
CA LYS A 347 -1.39 11.30 3.70
C LYS A 347 -1.97 10.38 4.79
N TYR A 348 -1.71 9.09 4.71
CA TYR A 348 -2.21 8.09 5.67
C TYR A 348 -1.28 7.87 6.87
N THR A 349 -0.03 8.30 6.79
CA THR A 349 0.97 8.01 7.84
C THR A 349 1.44 9.24 8.62
N LYS A 350 1.16 10.46 8.16
CA LYS A 350 1.69 11.70 8.74
C LYS A 350 1.23 11.97 10.18
N ASN A 351 0.07 11.45 10.58
CA ASN A 351 -0.48 11.65 11.93
C ASN A 351 0.29 10.81 12.97
N LYS A 352 1.02 9.78 12.55
CA LYS A 352 1.88 8.98 13.43
C LYS A 352 3.25 9.65 13.54
N MET A 353 3.50 10.34 14.67
CA MET A 353 4.78 11.02 14.92
C MET A 353 5.96 10.04 14.92
N SER A 354 5.78 8.83 15.43
CA SER A 354 6.74 7.73 15.35
C SER A 354 6.01 6.38 15.41
N PHE A 355 6.61 5.37 14.80
CA PHE A 355 6.10 4.00 14.85
C PHE A 355 6.76 3.21 15.98
N PRO A 356 6.03 2.34 16.69
CA PRO A 356 6.59 1.57 17.80
C PRO A 356 7.60 0.50 17.34
N THR A 357 7.40 -0.07 16.14
CA THR A 357 8.23 -1.15 15.59
C THR A 357 8.33 -1.03 14.06
N ASP A 358 9.28 -1.75 13.48
CA ASP A 358 9.45 -1.91 12.04
C ASP A 358 8.20 -2.53 11.38
N ASP A 359 7.62 -3.55 12.01
CA ASP A 359 6.40 -4.20 11.56
C ASP A 359 5.21 -3.22 11.49
N ALA A 360 5.09 -2.31 12.47
CA ALA A 360 4.05 -1.28 12.46
C ALA A 360 4.21 -0.31 11.28
N VAL A 361 5.44 0.03 10.88
CA VAL A 361 5.71 0.82 9.66
C VAL A 361 5.26 0.03 8.44
N MET A 362 5.74 -1.21 8.30
CA MET A 362 5.49 -2.04 7.12
C MET A 362 3.99 -2.30 6.92
N LYS A 363 3.24 -2.62 7.98
CA LYS A 363 1.77 -2.73 7.94
C LYS A 363 1.09 -1.45 7.47
N SER A 364 1.49 -0.30 8.04
CA SER A 364 0.89 0.98 7.71
C SER A 364 1.18 1.39 6.27
N VAL A 365 2.40 1.15 5.79
CA VAL A 365 2.80 1.43 4.40
C VAL A 365 2.07 0.49 3.43
N TYR A 366 1.99 -0.81 3.73
CA TYR A 366 1.25 -1.78 2.93
C TYR A 366 -0.23 -1.38 2.74
N LEU A 367 -0.91 -1.04 3.82
CA LEU A 367 -2.31 -0.59 3.77
C LEU A 367 -2.45 0.74 3.00
N ALA A 368 -1.52 1.68 3.19
CA ALA A 368 -1.50 2.93 2.45
C ALA A 368 -1.24 2.71 0.95
N LEU A 369 -0.38 1.75 0.58
CA LEU A 369 -0.15 1.34 -0.79
C LEU A 369 -1.42 0.79 -1.43
N ASN A 370 -2.11 -0.14 -0.75
CA ASN A 370 -3.36 -0.72 -1.24
C ASN A 370 -4.40 0.38 -1.52
N GLU A 371 -4.56 1.35 -0.62
CA GLU A 371 -5.46 2.49 -0.84
C GLU A 371 -5.00 3.40 -1.99
N ALA A 372 -3.70 3.70 -2.08
CA ALA A 372 -3.14 4.61 -3.08
C ALA A 372 -3.20 4.03 -4.51
N THR A 373 -3.11 2.70 -4.63
CA THR A 373 -3.02 1.99 -5.92
C THR A 373 -4.35 1.41 -6.41
N LYS A 374 -5.43 1.47 -5.63
CA LYS A 374 -6.77 0.99 -6.03
C LYS A 374 -7.21 1.42 -7.43
N LYS A 375 -6.76 2.59 -7.88
CA LYS A 375 -7.10 3.17 -9.20
C LYS A 375 -6.08 2.85 -10.29
N TRP A 376 -5.08 2.02 -10.02
CA TRP A 376 -4.07 1.64 -11.03
C TRP A 376 -4.55 0.44 -11.88
N THR A 377 -5.76 0.51 -12.36
CA THR A 377 -6.40 -0.57 -13.14
C THR A 377 -6.29 -0.39 -14.64
N MET A 378 -5.99 0.84 -15.07
CA MET A 378 -5.90 1.19 -16.49
C MET A 378 -4.44 1.42 -16.91
N PRO A 379 -4.13 1.17 -18.19
CA PRO A 379 -2.84 1.57 -18.77
C PRO A 379 -2.56 3.06 -18.61
N ILE A 380 -1.29 3.44 -18.71
CA ILE A 380 -0.90 4.86 -18.79
C ILE A 380 -1.47 5.51 -20.06
N HIS A 381 -1.58 6.83 -20.02
CA HIS A 381 -2.08 7.60 -21.18
C HIS A 381 -1.23 7.35 -22.43
N ASN A 382 -1.88 7.26 -23.59
CA ASN A 382 -1.27 7.00 -24.91
C ASN A 382 -0.47 5.69 -24.97
N TRP A 383 -0.89 4.66 -24.22
CA TRP A 383 -0.14 3.40 -24.10
C TRP A 383 0.24 2.78 -25.45
N GLY A 384 -0.68 2.70 -26.42
CA GLY A 384 -0.40 2.11 -27.72
C GLY A 384 0.77 2.80 -28.47
N LEU A 385 0.87 4.14 -28.39
CA LEU A 385 1.97 4.90 -28.95
C LEU A 385 3.28 4.65 -28.18
N VAL A 386 3.21 4.64 -26.84
CA VAL A 386 4.37 4.37 -25.98
C VAL A 386 4.91 2.96 -26.25
N LEU A 387 4.03 1.95 -26.28
CA LEU A 387 4.40 0.57 -26.56
C LEU A 387 5.07 0.40 -27.92
N SER A 388 4.51 1.00 -28.97
CA SER A 388 5.10 0.96 -30.32
C SER A 388 6.53 1.50 -30.34
N GLN A 389 6.78 2.59 -29.61
CA GLN A 389 8.13 3.18 -29.50
C GLN A 389 9.07 2.25 -28.72
N PHE A 390 8.63 1.62 -27.64
CA PHE A 390 9.40 0.63 -26.91
C PHE A 390 9.74 -0.58 -27.79
N MET A 391 8.79 -1.08 -28.57
CA MET A 391 9.01 -2.21 -29.49
C MET A 391 10.08 -1.89 -30.55
N ILE A 392 10.12 -0.67 -31.07
CA ILE A 392 11.14 -0.26 -32.06
C ILE A 392 12.52 -0.18 -31.38
N ILE A 393 12.61 0.44 -30.20
CA ILE A 393 13.90 0.70 -29.53
C ILE A 393 14.48 -0.58 -28.92
N PHE A 394 13.61 -1.44 -28.36
CA PHE A 394 14.00 -2.66 -27.65
C PHE A 394 13.53 -3.93 -28.37
N GLU A 395 13.52 -3.91 -29.73
CA GLU A 395 13.01 -5.00 -30.58
C GLU A 395 13.50 -6.40 -30.18
N LYS A 396 14.78 -6.52 -29.78
CA LYS A 396 15.39 -7.80 -29.38
C LYS A 396 14.94 -8.30 -28.01
N ARG A 397 14.46 -7.40 -27.14
CA ARG A 397 14.13 -7.67 -25.73
C ARG A 397 12.62 -7.66 -25.46
N LEU A 398 11.85 -6.91 -26.24
CA LEU A 398 10.41 -6.80 -26.13
C LEU A 398 9.73 -7.59 -27.26
N ARG A 399 9.51 -8.87 -27.05
CA ARG A 399 8.71 -9.73 -27.94
C ARG A 399 7.32 -9.89 -27.35
N LEU A 400 6.27 -9.60 -28.14
CA LEU A 400 4.86 -9.81 -27.79
C LEU A 400 4.47 -11.28 -28.04
#